data_371aeb4eb8fdf40d6d76138d3a567245
#
_entry.id   371aeb4eb8fdf40d6d76138d3a567245
#
_cell.length_a   1.000
_cell.length_b   1.000
_cell.length_c   1.000
_cell.angle_alpha   90.00
_cell.angle_beta   90.00
_cell.angle_gamma   90.00
#
_symmetry.space_group_name_H-M   'P 1'
#
loop_
_entity.id
_entity.type
_entity.pdbx_description
1 polymer ?
#
loop_
_entity_poly.entity_id
_entity_poly.type
_entity_poly.pdbx_seq_one_letter_code
_entity_poly.pdbx_strand_id
1 'polypeptide(L)'
;MMNHKRKLVWLIVFALLLSVTSIETGFAKPKKKKEALTGTPVLWERPNDIASRDLYLGPGGAAMRPDLRRITFIKEEKGGYSKKYRVKDGAGREWVVKIGKEAQSETSAVRLLYGLGYLTEVNYLVPRVTIPGKGTFSNVRFEARPDNLKRAGEWKWKQNPFVGTPELQGLKILMALINNWDLKDSNNVILKDGNELHYAISDLGATFGHASTTPLFWRFTRSRNSPANYAKSNFFEKVKGDRVVLHFGGKNRGLMKDISIQDAQWIGSLLSQLSDRQIRDAFRAANYTPGQINLLTGEVRERTNELLSLRPAVQIGRN
;
A
#
# COMPACT_ATOMS: atom_id res chain seq x y z
N MET A 1 34.27 69.96 -8.19
CA MET A 1 33.01 69.28 -8.04
C MET A 1 32.96 68.07 -9.02
N MET A 2 33.15 66.84 -8.56
CA MET A 2 33.16 65.67 -9.41
C MET A 2 31.70 65.19 -9.62
N ASN A 3 31.29 65.06 -10.88
CA ASN A 3 29.92 64.87 -11.32
C ASN A 3 29.35 63.58 -10.77
N HIS A 4 28.15 63.60 -10.20
CA HIS A 4 27.46 62.47 -9.55
C HIS A 4 27.38 61.21 -10.43
N LYS A 5 27.34 61.34 -11.74
CA LYS A 5 27.32 60.24 -12.71
C LYS A 5 28.62 59.43 -12.74
N ARG A 6 29.76 59.99 -12.44
CA ARG A 6 31.04 59.25 -12.37
C ARG A 6 31.21 58.47 -11.10
N LYS A 7 30.59 58.88 -9.99
CA LYS A 7 30.59 58.09 -8.73
C LYS A 7 29.71 56.80 -8.84
N LEU A 8 28.63 56.89 -9.59
CA LEU A 8 27.73 55.73 -9.79
C LEU A 8 28.38 54.64 -10.67
N VAL A 9 29.15 55.02 -11.69
CA VAL A 9 29.87 54.08 -12.56
C VAL A 9 30.97 53.34 -11.81
N TRP A 10 31.68 53.99 -10.91
CA TRP A 10 32.71 53.34 -10.08
C TRP A 10 32.13 52.40 -9.03
N LEU A 11 30.95 52.68 -8.49
CA LEU A 11 30.25 51.79 -7.56
C LEU A 11 29.74 50.51 -8.27
N ILE A 12 29.29 50.59 -9.52
CA ILE A 12 28.85 49.44 -10.31
C ILE A 12 30.04 48.57 -10.73
N VAL A 13 31.20 49.20 -11.09
CA VAL A 13 32.42 48.45 -11.43
C VAL A 13 33.03 47.79 -10.21
N PHE A 14 32.95 48.39 -9.02
CA PHE A 14 33.44 47.76 -7.78
C PHE A 14 32.54 46.63 -7.28
N ALA A 15 31.22 46.70 -7.53
CA ALA A 15 30.27 45.60 -7.23
C ALA A 15 30.44 44.40 -8.17
N LEU A 16 30.89 44.63 -9.42
CA LEU A 16 31.17 43.58 -10.40
C LEU A 16 32.52 42.86 -10.17
N LEU A 17 33.46 43.50 -9.46
CA LEU A 17 34.77 42.89 -9.14
C LEU A 17 34.79 42.07 -7.85
N LEU A 18 33.73 42.15 -7.01
CA LEU A 18 33.59 41.39 -5.79
C LEU A 18 32.75 40.11 -5.95
N SER A 19 32.27 39.77 -7.17
CA SER A 19 31.52 38.55 -7.46
C SER A 19 32.39 37.41 -8.02
N VAL A 20 33.72 37.43 -7.81
CA VAL A 20 34.55 36.24 -7.94
C VAL A 20 34.33 35.42 -6.68
N THR A 21 33.13 34.86 -6.58
CA THR A 21 32.82 33.86 -5.61
C THR A 21 33.67 32.62 -5.90
N SER A 22 34.32 32.13 -4.88
CA SER A 22 34.93 30.84 -4.77
C SER A 22 34.01 29.78 -5.43
N ILE A 23 34.41 29.29 -6.59
CA ILE A 23 33.88 28.02 -7.10
C ILE A 23 34.41 26.97 -6.14
N GLU A 24 33.69 26.72 -5.07
CA GLU A 24 33.86 25.47 -4.34
C GLU A 24 33.52 24.38 -5.35
N THR A 25 34.55 23.74 -5.90
CA THR A 25 34.42 22.46 -6.59
C THR A 25 33.98 21.44 -5.54
N GLY A 26 32.70 21.48 -5.23
CA GLY A 26 32.06 20.41 -4.47
C GLY A 26 32.20 19.13 -5.27
N PHE A 27 33.25 18.38 -4.99
CA PHE A 27 33.33 16.98 -5.43
C PHE A 27 32.08 16.28 -4.91
N ALA A 28 31.07 16.13 -5.76
CA ALA A 28 29.91 15.33 -5.47
C ALA A 28 30.42 13.95 -5.07
N LYS A 29 30.25 13.59 -3.80
CA LYS A 29 30.60 12.25 -3.32
C LYS A 29 30.00 11.25 -4.30
N PRO A 30 30.78 10.32 -4.87
CA PRO A 30 30.27 9.36 -5.82
C PRO A 30 29.09 8.64 -5.16
N LYS A 31 27.90 8.72 -5.79
CA LYS A 31 26.76 7.93 -5.36
C LYS A 31 27.22 6.47 -5.38
N LYS A 32 27.33 5.85 -4.20
CA LYS A 32 27.59 4.41 -4.10
C LYS A 32 26.62 3.74 -5.07
N LYS A 33 27.14 3.05 -6.08
CA LYS A 33 26.37 2.21 -6.98
C LYS A 33 25.60 1.25 -6.06
N LYS A 34 24.26 1.32 -6.06
CA LYS A 34 23.47 0.33 -5.32
C LYS A 34 23.85 -1.02 -5.92
N GLU A 35 24.41 -1.89 -5.11
CA GLU A 35 24.64 -3.28 -5.50
C GLU A 35 23.32 -3.85 -6.04
N ALA A 36 23.40 -4.57 -7.14
CA ALA A 36 22.22 -5.25 -7.68
C ALA A 36 21.72 -6.24 -6.63
N LEU A 37 20.43 -6.18 -6.33
CA LEU A 37 19.80 -7.14 -5.43
C LEU A 37 19.87 -8.52 -6.07
N THR A 38 20.53 -9.45 -5.40
CA THR A 38 20.64 -10.84 -5.82
C THR A 38 19.66 -11.71 -5.02
N GLY A 39 18.94 -12.57 -5.72
CA GLY A 39 17.95 -13.49 -5.14
C GLY A 39 16.82 -13.78 -6.11
N THR A 40 16.01 -14.78 -5.79
CA THR A 40 14.82 -15.18 -6.55
C THR A 40 13.66 -14.23 -6.24
N PRO A 41 13.10 -13.48 -7.21
CA PRO A 41 11.98 -12.60 -6.95
C PRO A 41 10.68 -13.40 -6.74
N VAL A 42 9.94 -13.07 -5.68
CA VAL A 42 8.63 -13.68 -5.34
C VAL A 42 7.63 -12.56 -5.04
N LEU A 43 6.51 -12.54 -5.77
CA LEU A 43 5.38 -11.61 -5.55
C LEU A 43 4.20 -12.34 -4.92
N TRP A 44 4.01 -13.58 -5.31
CA TRP A 44 2.87 -14.39 -5.01
C TRP A 44 3.27 -15.86 -4.87
N GLU A 45 2.69 -16.53 -3.91
CA GLU A 45 2.83 -17.97 -3.70
C GLU A 45 1.46 -18.61 -3.87
N ARG A 46 1.38 -19.62 -4.74
CA ARG A 46 0.12 -20.34 -4.93
C ARG A 46 -0.36 -20.91 -3.60
N PRO A 47 -1.52 -20.49 -3.09
CA PRO A 47 -2.06 -21.11 -1.89
C PRO A 47 -2.47 -22.55 -2.19
N ASN A 48 -2.00 -23.48 -1.37
CA ASN A 48 -2.43 -24.89 -1.50
C ASN A 48 -3.91 -25.06 -1.19
N ASP A 49 -4.39 -24.32 -0.20
CA ASP A 49 -5.80 -24.31 0.21
C ASP A 49 -6.16 -22.91 0.74
N ILE A 50 -6.92 -22.16 -0.06
CA ILE A 50 -7.44 -20.84 0.33
C ILE A 50 -8.44 -20.97 1.48
N ALA A 51 -9.25 -22.03 1.47
CA ALA A 51 -10.31 -22.23 2.47
C ALA A 51 -9.77 -22.48 3.87
N SER A 52 -8.54 -22.99 4.02
CA SER A 52 -7.90 -23.20 5.33
C SER A 52 -7.18 -21.99 5.90
N ARG A 53 -6.97 -20.92 5.11
CA ARG A 53 -6.22 -19.75 5.58
C ARG A 53 -6.94 -18.97 6.67
N ASP A 54 -6.25 -18.73 7.77
CA ASP A 54 -6.78 -17.95 8.90
C ASP A 54 -6.59 -16.44 8.64
N LEU A 55 -7.65 -15.79 8.18
CA LEU A 55 -7.63 -14.34 7.94
C LEU A 55 -7.81 -13.50 9.21
N TYR A 56 -8.18 -14.12 10.34
CA TYR A 56 -8.19 -13.41 11.62
C TYR A 56 -6.77 -13.22 12.16
N LEU A 57 -5.97 -14.26 12.15
CA LEU A 57 -4.58 -14.21 12.61
C LEU A 57 -3.64 -13.67 11.52
N GLY A 58 -3.89 -13.99 10.25
CA GLY A 58 -3.11 -13.53 9.11
C GLY A 58 -1.72 -14.17 9.01
N PRO A 59 -0.77 -13.56 8.25
CA PRO A 59 0.49 -14.21 7.87
C PRO A 59 1.39 -14.58 9.05
N GLY A 60 1.25 -13.92 10.20
CA GLY A 60 2.03 -14.22 11.41
C GLY A 60 1.42 -15.28 12.31
N GLY A 61 0.18 -15.71 12.05
CA GLY A 61 -0.53 -16.69 12.89
C GLY A 61 -0.64 -16.25 14.35
N ALA A 62 -0.89 -17.21 15.27
CA ALA A 62 -0.96 -16.93 16.69
C ALA A 62 0.44 -16.64 17.30
N ALA A 63 1.48 -17.27 16.77
CA ALA A 63 2.84 -17.20 17.32
C ALA A 63 3.45 -15.79 17.24
N MET A 64 3.08 -15.00 16.22
CA MET A 64 3.61 -13.66 16.02
C MET A 64 2.74 -12.56 16.66
N ARG A 65 1.66 -12.89 17.39
CA ARG A 65 0.85 -11.85 18.06
C ARG A 65 1.72 -11.03 19.04
N PRO A 66 1.54 -9.69 19.11
CA PRO A 66 2.30 -8.85 20.03
C PRO A 66 1.96 -9.19 21.48
N ASP A 67 3.01 -9.32 22.31
CA ASP A 67 2.86 -9.48 23.75
C ASP A 67 2.70 -8.11 24.43
N LEU A 68 1.47 -7.78 24.77
CA LEU A 68 1.12 -6.47 25.33
C LEU A 68 1.37 -6.34 26.83
N ARG A 69 1.83 -7.40 27.51
CA ARG A 69 2.12 -7.36 28.98
C ARG A 69 3.16 -6.31 29.33
N ARG A 70 4.09 -6.04 28.40
CA ARG A 70 5.09 -4.99 28.55
C ARG A 70 5.37 -4.35 27.19
N ILE A 71 5.18 -3.03 27.08
CA ILE A 71 5.57 -2.26 25.90
C ILE A 71 6.69 -1.29 26.29
N THR A 72 7.79 -1.32 25.54
CA THR A 72 8.90 -0.39 25.71
C THR A 72 8.97 0.51 24.50
N PHE A 73 8.92 1.82 24.71
CA PHE A 73 9.13 2.81 23.64
C PHE A 73 10.61 2.84 23.24
N ILE A 74 10.91 2.80 21.95
CA ILE A 74 12.27 2.92 21.41
C ILE A 74 12.47 4.31 20.82
N LYS A 75 11.66 4.68 19.82
CA LYS A 75 11.76 5.98 19.13
C LYS A 75 10.49 6.33 18.35
N GLU A 76 10.38 7.59 17.96
CA GLU A 76 9.39 8.04 16.99
C GLU A 76 9.93 7.83 15.58
N GLU A 77 9.12 7.24 14.70
CA GLU A 77 9.45 7.10 13.29
C GLU A 77 8.90 8.31 12.52
N LYS A 78 9.78 9.00 11.82
CA LYS A 78 9.43 10.18 11.03
C LYS A 78 8.95 9.79 9.63
N GLY A 79 8.07 10.62 9.06
CA GLY A 79 7.59 10.49 7.69
C GLY A 79 6.23 9.77 7.54
N GLY A 80 5.55 10.04 6.40
CA GLY A 80 4.20 9.58 6.11
C GLY A 80 3.10 10.39 6.78
N TYR A 81 1.85 9.98 6.58
CA TYR A 81 0.66 10.68 7.07
C TYR A 81 0.35 10.37 8.53
N SER A 82 0.48 9.11 8.93
CA SER A 82 0.12 8.63 10.26
C SER A 82 1.28 8.72 11.24
N LYS A 83 0.98 9.01 12.51
CA LYS A 83 1.96 8.96 13.60
C LYS A 83 2.43 7.53 13.81
N LYS A 84 3.75 7.36 13.95
CA LYS A 84 4.39 6.05 14.08
C LYS A 84 5.41 6.03 15.19
N TYR A 85 5.45 4.94 15.93
CA TYR A 85 6.48 4.68 16.93
C TYR A 85 7.13 3.32 16.69
N ARG A 86 8.40 3.20 17.04
CA ARG A 86 9.05 1.91 17.22
C ARG A 86 8.98 1.52 18.68
N VAL A 87 8.50 0.30 18.91
CA VAL A 87 8.36 -0.25 20.27
C VAL A 87 8.90 -1.67 20.30
N LYS A 88 9.21 -2.14 21.52
CA LYS A 88 9.49 -3.54 21.81
C LYS A 88 8.37 -4.09 22.68
N ASP A 89 7.87 -5.29 22.35
CA ASP A 89 6.83 -5.97 23.12
C ASP A 89 7.40 -6.78 24.30
N GLY A 90 6.52 -7.43 25.10
CA GLY A 90 6.90 -8.22 26.25
C GLY A 90 7.72 -9.47 25.91
N ALA A 91 7.63 -9.97 24.68
CA ALA A 91 8.45 -11.06 24.15
C ALA A 91 9.78 -10.59 23.53
N GLY A 92 10.09 -9.29 23.59
CA GLY A 92 11.33 -8.71 23.08
C GLY A 92 11.32 -8.42 21.59
N ARG A 93 10.19 -8.61 20.86
CA ARG A 93 10.08 -8.36 19.43
C ARG A 93 9.89 -6.87 19.13
N GLU A 94 10.51 -6.40 18.04
CA GLU A 94 10.37 -5.02 17.59
C GLU A 94 9.17 -4.86 16.64
N TRP A 95 8.46 -3.74 16.83
CA TRP A 95 7.28 -3.38 16.07
C TRP A 95 7.34 -1.91 15.64
N VAL A 96 6.88 -1.64 14.42
CA VAL A 96 6.46 -0.28 14.04
C VAL A 96 4.96 -0.18 14.26
N VAL A 97 4.57 0.66 15.22
CA VAL A 97 3.16 0.89 15.54
C VAL A 97 2.66 2.14 14.82
N LYS A 98 1.56 2.01 14.08
CA LYS A 98 0.90 3.10 13.34
C LYS A 98 -0.40 3.46 14.06
N ILE A 99 -0.58 4.76 14.35
CA ILE A 99 -1.73 5.31 15.05
C ILE A 99 -2.57 6.12 14.06
N GLY A 100 -3.88 5.99 14.13
CA GLY A 100 -4.83 6.76 13.32
C GLY A 100 -5.66 5.90 12.36
N LYS A 101 -6.41 6.59 11.49
CA LYS A 101 -7.46 5.97 10.64
C LYS A 101 -6.96 4.86 9.73
N GLU A 102 -5.70 4.86 9.34
CA GLU A 102 -5.13 3.86 8.42
C GLU A 102 -4.89 2.49 9.05
N ALA A 103 -4.84 2.41 10.40
CA ALA A 103 -4.49 1.18 11.09
C ALA A 103 -5.48 0.02 10.81
N GLN A 104 -6.77 0.30 10.83
CA GLN A 104 -7.81 -0.70 10.56
C GLN A 104 -7.83 -1.13 9.09
N SER A 105 -7.87 -0.16 8.19
CA SER A 105 -7.94 -0.44 6.75
C SER A 105 -6.71 -1.21 6.26
N GLU A 106 -5.52 -0.86 6.74
CA GLU A 106 -4.30 -1.56 6.38
C GLU A 106 -4.25 -2.99 6.91
N THR A 107 -4.70 -3.21 8.16
CA THR A 107 -4.75 -4.56 8.72
C THR A 107 -5.68 -5.47 7.92
N SER A 108 -6.89 -5.04 7.60
CA SER A 108 -7.84 -5.84 6.82
C SER A 108 -7.38 -6.06 5.38
N ALA A 109 -6.76 -5.06 4.74
CA ALA A 109 -6.21 -5.21 3.40
C ALA A 109 -5.10 -6.27 3.36
N VAL A 110 -4.17 -6.26 4.32
CA VAL A 110 -3.12 -7.29 4.45
C VAL A 110 -3.75 -8.69 4.59
N ARG A 111 -4.84 -8.84 5.36
CA ARG A 111 -5.53 -10.12 5.53
C ARG A 111 -6.08 -10.66 4.22
N LEU A 112 -6.73 -9.81 3.42
CA LEU A 112 -7.28 -10.22 2.12
C LEU A 112 -6.16 -10.59 1.13
N LEU A 113 -5.09 -9.79 1.03
CA LEU A 113 -3.95 -10.12 0.17
C LEU A 113 -3.30 -11.45 0.57
N TYR A 114 -3.03 -11.62 1.85
CA TYR A 114 -2.50 -12.87 2.40
C TYR A 114 -3.41 -14.06 2.07
N GLY A 115 -4.72 -13.90 2.23
CA GLY A 115 -5.70 -14.97 1.90
C GLY A 115 -5.56 -15.48 0.48
N LEU A 116 -5.13 -14.65 -0.43
CA LEU A 116 -4.99 -14.95 -1.87
C LEU A 116 -3.56 -15.33 -2.28
N GLY A 117 -2.62 -15.41 -1.35
CA GLY A 117 -1.23 -15.83 -1.61
C GLY A 117 -0.25 -14.70 -1.89
N TYR A 118 -0.66 -13.44 -1.84
CA TYR A 118 0.29 -12.33 -1.99
C TYR A 118 1.14 -12.16 -0.73
N LEU A 119 2.42 -11.89 -0.94
CA LEU A 119 3.34 -11.62 0.13
C LEU A 119 3.04 -10.26 0.76
N THR A 120 2.98 -10.22 2.08
CA THR A 120 2.65 -9.03 2.87
C THR A 120 3.52 -8.94 4.11
N GLU A 121 3.64 -7.76 4.68
CA GLU A 121 4.25 -7.59 6.00
C GLU A 121 3.30 -8.11 7.09
N VAL A 122 3.86 -8.78 8.10
CA VAL A 122 3.10 -9.27 9.25
C VAL A 122 2.62 -8.10 10.09
N ASN A 123 1.32 -7.96 10.27
CA ASN A 123 0.77 -6.95 11.16
C ASN A 123 -0.43 -7.46 11.97
N TYR A 124 -0.72 -6.76 13.07
CA TYR A 124 -1.87 -7.01 13.93
C TYR A 124 -2.49 -5.68 14.35
N LEU A 125 -3.81 -5.62 14.42
CA LEU A 125 -4.47 -4.51 15.10
C LEU A 125 -4.61 -4.82 16.59
N VAL A 126 -4.18 -3.88 17.40
CA VAL A 126 -4.37 -3.88 18.86
C VAL A 126 -5.47 -2.89 19.20
N PRO A 127 -6.61 -3.33 19.77
CA PRO A 127 -7.74 -2.44 20.05
C PRO A 127 -7.38 -1.30 21.00
N ARG A 128 -6.52 -1.55 21.99
CA ARG A 128 -6.05 -0.53 22.93
C ARG A 128 -4.65 -0.88 23.45
N VAL A 129 -3.75 0.11 23.47
CA VAL A 129 -2.39 -0.04 24.01
C VAL A 129 -1.91 1.25 24.64
N THR A 130 -1.20 1.14 25.76
CA THR A 130 -0.46 2.25 26.39
C THR A 130 1.01 2.15 25.99
N ILE A 131 1.54 3.24 25.43
CA ILE A 131 2.96 3.37 25.10
C ILE A 131 3.58 4.30 26.14
N PRO A 132 4.54 3.84 26.96
CA PRO A 132 5.14 4.64 28.03
C PRO A 132 5.67 5.98 27.53
N GLY A 133 5.31 7.06 28.22
CA GLY A 133 5.69 8.44 27.88
C GLY A 133 5.02 9.01 26.63
N LYS A 134 4.08 8.26 25.99
CA LYS A 134 3.39 8.72 24.75
C LYS A 134 1.87 8.73 24.89
N GLY A 135 1.31 7.94 25.81
CA GLY A 135 -0.12 7.88 26.10
C GLY A 135 -0.78 6.55 25.70
N THR A 136 -2.11 6.52 25.82
CA THR A 136 -2.94 5.37 25.47
C THR A 136 -3.65 5.63 24.15
N PHE A 137 -3.60 4.65 23.25
CA PHE A 137 -4.14 4.75 21.90
C PHE A 137 -5.08 3.59 21.61
N SER A 138 -6.07 3.84 20.76
CA SER A 138 -7.04 2.85 20.30
C SER A 138 -6.79 2.51 18.83
N ASN A 139 -7.11 1.27 18.44
CA ASN A 139 -6.98 0.76 17.07
C ASN A 139 -5.59 1.03 16.48
N VAL A 140 -4.57 0.46 17.11
CA VAL A 140 -3.17 0.65 16.75
C VAL A 140 -2.67 -0.56 15.94
N ARG A 141 -2.14 -0.32 14.75
CA ARG A 141 -1.49 -1.37 13.95
C ARG A 141 -0.06 -1.61 14.45
N PHE A 142 0.23 -2.83 14.79
CA PHE A 142 1.57 -3.35 15.07
C PHE A 142 2.10 -4.07 13.85
N GLU A 143 3.15 -3.59 13.23
CA GLU A 143 3.83 -4.21 12.10
C GLU A 143 5.17 -4.76 12.55
N ALA A 144 5.38 -6.06 12.37
CA ALA A 144 6.58 -6.75 12.81
C ALA A 144 7.84 -6.25 12.08
N ARG A 145 8.95 -6.29 12.81
CA ARG A 145 10.30 -6.05 12.28
C ARG A 145 11.20 -7.24 12.62
N PRO A 146 10.94 -8.41 11.99
CA PRO A 146 11.75 -9.59 12.27
C PRO A 146 13.17 -9.40 11.71
N ASP A 147 14.16 -9.88 12.46
CA ASP A 147 15.60 -9.67 12.14
C ASP A 147 16.04 -10.39 10.89
N ASN A 148 15.36 -11.49 10.54
CA ASN A 148 15.66 -12.29 9.34
C ASN A 148 15.15 -11.63 8.03
N LEU A 149 14.15 -10.73 8.10
CA LEU A 149 13.61 -10.04 6.92
C LEU A 149 14.22 -8.65 6.77
N LYS A 150 15.17 -8.52 5.85
CA LYS A 150 15.85 -7.23 5.60
C LYS A 150 15.11 -6.43 4.53
N ARG A 151 14.79 -5.18 4.81
CA ARG A 151 14.30 -4.24 3.80
C ARG A 151 15.44 -3.92 2.83
N ALA A 152 15.35 -4.48 1.61
CA ALA A 152 16.40 -4.39 0.59
C ALA A 152 16.16 -3.24 -0.40
N GLY A 153 14.93 -2.75 -0.53
CA GLY A 153 14.61 -1.64 -1.41
C GLY A 153 13.11 -1.45 -1.64
N GLU A 154 12.81 -0.65 -2.66
CA GLU A 154 11.45 -0.43 -3.16
C GLU A 154 11.35 -1.02 -4.57
N TRP A 155 10.16 -1.50 -4.95
CA TRP A 155 9.89 -1.92 -6.31
C TRP A 155 8.87 -1.01 -7.00
N LYS A 156 8.94 -0.96 -8.32
CA LYS A 156 8.10 -0.09 -9.13
C LYS A 156 7.03 -0.89 -9.85
N TRP A 157 5.80 -0.38 -9.87
CA TRP A 157 4.67 -1.01 -10.55
C TRP A 157 4.91 -1.30 -12.03
N LYS A 158 5.63 -0.42 -12.71
CA LYS A 158 5.88 -0.53 -14.16
C LYS A 158 7.22 -1.17 -14.52
N GLN A 159 8.07 -1.42 -13.53
CA GLN A 159 9.43 -1.94 -13.73
C GLN A 159 9.78 -2.93 -12.61
N ASN A 160 9.39 -4.18 -12.81
CA ASN A 160 9.64 -5.29 -11.89
C ASN A 160 9.63 -6.62 -12.68
N PRO A 161 10.09 -7.73 -12.10
CA PRO A 161 10.18 -9.03 -12.78
C PRO A 161 8.83 -9.64 -13.19
N PHE A 162 7.70 -9.14 -12.67
CA PHE A 162 6.38 -9.72 -12.85
C PHE A 162 5.50 -8.96 -13.87
N VAL A 163 6.07 -7.97 -14.56
CA VAL A 163 5.33 -7.21 -15.58
C VAL A 163 4.81 -8.17 -16.67
N GLY A 164 3.49 -8.14 -16.89
CA GLY A 164 2.79 -9.01 -17.86
C GLY A 164 2.28 -10.32 -17.28
N THR A 165 2.56 -10.64 -16.01
CA THR A 165 2.06 -11.88 -15.38
C THR A 165 0.66 -11.71 -14.81
N PRO A 166 -0.17 -12.78 -14.77
CA PRO A 166 -1.49 -12.77 -14.14
C PRO A 166 -1.43 -12.34 -12.66
N GLU A 167 -0.36 -12.69 -11.95
CA GLU A 167 -0.18 -12.36 -10.54
C GLU A 167 -0.05 -10.85 -10.33
N LEU A 168 0.72 -10.15 -11.14
CA LEU A 168 0.82 -8.69 -11.05
C LEU A 168 -0.48 -8.01 -11.51
N GLN A 169 -1.13 -8.52 -12.54
CA GLN A 169 -2.43 -8.00 -12.98
C GLN A 169 -3.50 -8.22 -11.91
N GLY A 170 -3.56 -9.39 -11.30
CA GLY A 170 -4.43 -9.69 -10.17
C GLY A 170 -4.19 -8.76 -8.98
N LEU A 171 -2.91 -8.47 -8.65
CA LEU A 171 -2.58 -7.51 -7.59
C LEU A 171 -3.11 -6.10 -7.90
N LYS A 172 -3.00 -5.63 -9.15
CA LYS A 172 -3.57 -4.34 -9.57
C LYS A 172 -5.10 -4.33 -9.41
N ILE A 173 -5.76 -5.41 -9.79
CA ILE A 173 -7.21 -5.54 -9.64
C ILE A 173 -7.60 -5.52 -8.16
N LEU A 174 -6.85 -6.21 -7.30
CA LEU A 174 -7.06 -6.16 -5.85
C LEU A 174 -6.91 -4.76 -5.28
N MET A 175 -5.91 -3.99 -5.77
CA MET A 175 -5.77 -2.58 -5.35
C MET A 175 -7.00 -1.75 -5.72
N ALA A 176 -7.58 -1.98 -6.89
CA ALA A 176 -8.83 -1.33 -7.28
C ALA A 176 -10.03 -1.87 -6.47
N LEU A 177 -10.11 -3.18 -6.23
CA LEU A 177 -11.17 -3.82 -5.46
C LEU A 177 -11.26 -3.26 -4.04
N ILE A 178 -10.13 -3.13 -3.34
CA ILE A 178 -10.09 -2.55 -1.99
C ILE A 178 -10.02 -1.02 -2.01
N ASN A 179 -10.10 -0.41 -3.19
CA ASN A 179 -10.00 1.03 -3.44
C ASN A 179 -8.76 1.67 -2.81
N ASN A 180 -7.58 1.05 -3.01
CA ASN A 180 -6.31 1.64 -2.59
C ASN A 180 -5.90 2.75 -3.57
N TRP A 181 -6.25 3.98 -3.24
CA TRP A 181 -6.00 5.11 -4.12
C TRP A 181 -4.55 5.67 -4.07
N ASP A 182 -3.67 5.18 -3.20
CA ASP A 182 -2.29 5.72 -3.04
C ASP A 182 -1.21 4.78 -3.61
N LEU A 183 -1.36 4.31 -4.86
CA LEU A 183 -0.44 3.40 -5.54
C LEU A 183 0.88 4.08 -5.94
N LYS A 184 1.70 4.46 -4.96
CA LYS A 184 3.06 4.96 -5.18
C LYS A 184 4.06 3.80 -5.17
N ASP A 185 5.14 3.92 -5.93
CA ASP A 185 6.25 2.98 -5.87
C ASP A 185 6.90 2.95 -4.47
N SER A 186 6.93 4.10 -3.77
CA SER A 186 7.43 4.19 -2.39
C SER A 186 6.55 3.49 -1.33
N ASN A 187 5.37 3.01 -1.71
CA ASN A 187 4.51 2.18 -0.86
C ASN A 187 4.79 0.67 -1.05
N ASN A 188 5.78 0.34 -1.86
CA ASN A 188 6.17 -1.02 -2.16
C ASN A 188 7.53 -1.32 -1.53
N VAL A 189 7.74 -2.56 -1.11
CA VAL A 189 8.98 -2.98 -0.45
C VAL A 189 9.50 -4.30 -1.03
N ILE A 190 10.81 -4.42 -1.12
CA ILE A 190 11.49 -5.70 -1.33
C ILE A 190 12.05 -6.12 0.03
N LEU A 191 11.59 -7.27 0.53
CA LEU A 191 12.10 -7.90 1.73
C LEU A 191 12.97 -9.07 1.32
N LYS A 192 14.21 -9.11 1.79
CA LYS A 192 15.12 -10.22 1.53
C LYS A 192 14.99 -11.23 2.65
N ASP A 193 14.66 -12.47 2.29
CA ASP A 193 14.62 -13.65 3.15
C ASP A 193 15.53 -14.73 2.54
N GLY A 194 16.69 -14.94 3.14
CA GLY A 194 17.68 -15.85 2.57
C GLY A 194 18.04 -15.49 1.12
N ASN A 195 17.72 -16.41 0.18
CA ASN A 195 17.92 -16.21 -1.26
C ASN A 195 16.68 -15.68 -1.98
N GLU A 196 15.59 -15.39 -1.27
CA GLU A 196 14.35 -14.85 -1.87
C GLU A 196 14.27 -13.34 -1.71
N LEU A 197 13.66 -12.70 -2.70
CA LEU A 197 13.31 -11.29 -2.72
C LEU A 197 11.79 -11.18 -2.75
N HIS A 198 11.19 -10.92 -1.61
CA HIS A 198 9.73 -10.80 -1.44
C HIS A 198 9.26 -9.40 -1.86
N TYR A 199 8.50 -9.33 -2.94
CA TYR A 199 7.92 -8.10 -3.47
C TYR A 199 6.55 -7.87 -2.81
N ALA A 200 6.51 -7.08 -1.76
CA ALA A 200 5.31 -6.82 -0.98
C ALA A 200 4.85 -5.36 -1.10
N ILE A 201 3.57 -5.10 -0.80
CA ILE A 201 3.04 -3.75 -0.59
C ILE A 201 3.12 -3.41 0.89
N SER A 202 3.86 -2.36 1.21
CA SER A 202 4.14 -1.95 2.58
C SER A 202 3.11 -0.98 3.17
N ASP A 203 2.42 -0.18 2.33
CA ASP A 203 1.41 0.79 2.80
C ASP A 203 0.08 0.58 2.09
N LEU A 204 -0.83 -0.09 2.78
CA LEU A 204 -2.21 -0.35 2.37
C LEU A 204 -3.24 0.52 3.13
N GLY A 205 -2.78 1.58 3.82
CA GLY A 205 -3.64 2.39 4.67
C GLY A 205 -4.67 3.24 3.92
N ALA A 206 -4.45 3.50 2.63
CA ALA A 206 -5.35 4.30 1.80
C ALA A 206 -6.48 3.48 1.16
N THR A 207 -7.02 2.48 1.90
CA THR A 207 -8.03 1.52 1.41
C THR A 207 -9.39 1.70 2.09
N PHE A 208 -10.38 0.95 1.59
CA PHE A 208 -11.77 0.90 2.08
C PHE A 208 -12.37 2.29 2.29
N GLY A 209 -12.21 3.12 1.28
CA GLY A 209 -12.78 4.46 1.19
C GLY A 209 -13.18 4.77 -0.24
N HIS A 210 -13.07 6.03 -0.62
CA HIS A 210 -13.42 6.51 -1.95
C HIS A 210 -12.32 7.42 -2.51
N ALA A 211 -12.18 7.45 -3.82
CA ALA A 211 -11.44 8.48 -4.55
C ALA A 211 -12.16 8.74 -5.88
N SER A 212 -12.49 10.00 -6.16
CA SER A 212 -13.11 10.38 -7.43
C SER A 212 -12.18 10.08 -8.61
N THR A 213 -12.77 9.62 -9.70
CA THR A 213 -12.08 9.45 -10.99
C THR A 213 -11.85 10.78 -11.70
N THR A 214 -12.59 11.84 -11.32
CA THR A 214 -12.47 13.18 -11.89
C THR A 214 -11.21 13.87 -11.34
N PRO A 215 -10.22 14.23 -12.19
CA PRO A 215 -8.93 14.73 -11.75
C PRO A 215 -9.01 15.98 -10.86
N LEU A 216 -9.97 16.85 -11.13
CA LEU A 216 -10.15 18.10 -10.39
C LEU A 216 -10.60 17.86 -8.93
N PHE A 217 -11.43 16.83 -8.70
CA PHE A 217 -12.05 16.58 -7.40
C PHE A 217 -11.38 15.50 -6.56
N TRP A 218 -10.50 14.66 -7.14
CA TRP A 218 -9.95 13.52 -6.41
C TRP A 218 -9.20 13.90 -5.12
N ARG A 219 -8.60 15.08 -5.06
CA ARG A 219 -7.89 15.57 -3.86
C ARG A 219 -8.84 15.87 -2.70
N PHE A 220 -10.05 16.31 -3.01
CA PHE A 220 -11.03 16.78 -2.02
C PHE A 220 -12.02 15.68 -1.63
N THR A 221 -12.26 14.70 -2.50
CA THR A 221 -13.26 13.66 -2.30
C THR A 221 -12.71 12.33 -1.83
N ARG A 222 -11.38 12.20 -1.74
CA ARG A 222 -10.77 10.95 -1.28
C ARG A 222 -11.00 10.71 0.20
N SER A 223 -11.34 9.48 0.54
CA SER A 223 -11.40 8.99 1.91
C SER A 223 -10.64 7.69 2.07
N ARG A 224 -10.30 7.34 3.28
CA ARG A 224 -9.70 6.08 3.68
C ARG A 224 -10.39 5.58 4.92
N ASN A 225 -10.43 4.26 5.13
CA ASN A 225 -11.11 3.66 6.27
C ASN A 225 -12.50 4.26 6.49
N SER A 226 -13.30 4.28 5.43
CA SER A 226 -14.67 4.80 5.41
C SER A 226 -15.59 3.77 4.74
N PRO A 227 -16.09 2.76 5.49
CA PRO A 227 -16.89 1.67 4.94
C PRO A 227 -18.09 2.15 4.13
N ALA A 228 -18.79 3.20 4.61
CA ALA A 228 -19.93 3.76 3.90
C ALA A 228 -19.57 4.40 2.56
N ASN A 229 -18.41 5.07 2.46
CA ASN A 229 -17.94 5.63 1.20
C ASN A 229 -17.43 4.53 0.26
N TYR A 230 -16.83 3.48 0.81
CA TYR A 230 -16.37 2.33 0.05
C TYR A 230 -17.55 1.61 -0.62
N ALA A 231 -18.61 1.32 0.13
CA ALA A 231 -19.81 0.65 -0.39
C ALA A 231 -20.60 1.49 -1.41
N LYS A 232 -20.44 2.82 -1.39
CA LYS A 232 -21.03 3.71 -2.39
C LYS A 232 -20.17 3.90 -3.65
N SER A 233 -18.95 3.38 -3.66
CA SER A 233 -18.03 3.57 -4.77
C SER A 233 -18.15 2.44 -5.78
N ASN A 234 -18.29 2.77 -7.06
CA ASN A 234 -18.28 1.79 -8.12
C ASN A 234 -16.88 1.14 -8.21
N PHE A 235 -16.86 -0.11 -8.61
CA PHE A 235 -15.62 -0.87 -8.85
C PHE A 235 -15.41 -1.12 -10.34
N PHE A 236 -16.44 -1.59 -11.03
CA PHE A 236 -16.43 -1.88 -12.45
C PHE A 236 -17.11 -0.75 -13.24
N GLU A 237 -16.61 -0.42 -14.44
CA GLU A 237 -17.21 0.56 -15.33
C GLU A 237 -17.78 -0.11 -16.59
N LYS A 238 -16.94 -0.84 -17.35
CA LYS A 238 -17.34 -1.51 -18.59
C LYS A 238 -16.27 -2.47 -19.11
N VAL A 239 -16.65 -3.28 -20.07
CA VAL A 239 -15.72 -4.04 -20.92
C VAL A 239 -15.54 -3.28 -22.23
N LYS A 240 -14.30 -3.23 -22.73
CA LYS A 240 -13.92 -2.70 -24.03
C LYS A 240 -13.08 -3.73 -24.79
N GLY A 241 -13.70 -4.44 -25.73
CA GLY A 241 -13.07 -5.61 -26.36
C GLY A 241 -12.83 -6.71 -25.33
N ASP A 242 -11.59 -7.11 -25.15
CA ASP A 242 -11.13 -8.06 -24.14
C ASP A 242 -10.61 -7.40 -22.84
N ARG A 243 -10.69 -6.07 -22.75
CA ARG A 243 -10.15 -5.28 -21.63
C ARG A 243 -11.22 -4.85 -20.65
N VAL A 244 -10.87 -4.90 -19.37
CA VAL A 244 -11.71 -4.46 -18.27
C VAL A 244 -11.38 -3.02 -17.92
N VAL A 245 -12.38 -2.16 -17.85
CA VAL A 245 -12.25 -0.79 -17.34
C VAL A 245 -12.77 -0.75 -15.92
N LEU A 246 -11.85 -0.57 -14.98
CA LEU A 246 -12.18 -0.42 -13.57
C LEU A 246 -12.38 1.05 -13.20
N HIS A 247 -13.34 1.31 -12.32
CA HIS A 247 -13.56 2.63 -11.75
C HIS A 247 -12.50 2.93 -10.67
N PHE A 248 -11.37 3.51 -11.09
CA PHE A 248 -10.25 3.76 -10.19
C PHE A 248 -9.79 5.21 -10.25
N GLY A 249 -9.97 5.95 -9.14
CA GLY A 249 -9.60 7.37 -8.96
C GLY A 249 -8.25 7.59 -8.28
N GLY A 250 -7.40 6.56 -8.17
CA GLY A 250 -6.15 6.62 -7.42
C GLY A 250 -4.96 7.23 -8.18
N LYS A 251 -3.84 7.34 -7.46
CA LYS A 251 -2.53 7.60 -8.07
C LYS A 251 -2.14 6.45 -8.98
N ASN A 252 -1.35 6.76 -10.01
CA ASN A 252 -0.93 5.76 -11.00
C ASN A 252 -2.09 5.02 -11.68
N ARG A 253 -3.27 5.65 -11.81
CA ARG A 253 -4.46 5.06 -12.45
C ARG A 253 -4.20 4.44 -13.84
N GLY A 254 -3.16 4.86 -14.52
CA GLY A 254 -2.71 4.23 -15.77
C GLY A 254 -2.30 2.76 -15.63
N LEU A 255 -2.08 2.25 -14.41
CA LEU A 255 -1.82 0.83 -14.16
C LEU A 255 -3.03 -0.06 -14.45
N MET A 256 -4.25 0.51 -14.45
CA MET A 256 -5.51 -0.21 -14.66
C MET A 256 -5.91 -0.33 -16.15
N LYS A 257 -5.08 0.15 -17.09
CA LYS A 257 -5.46 0.22 -18.51
C LYS A 257 -5.38 -1.10 -19.25
N ASP A 258 -4.47 -2.00 -18.84
CA ASP A 258 -4.11 -3.20 -19.60
C ASP A 258 -4.55 -4.49 -18.90
N ILE A 259 -5.67 -4.43 -18.16
CA ILE A 259 -6.25 -5.58 -17.48
C ILE A 259 -7.16 -6.33 -18.46
N SER A 260 -6.88 -7.61 -18.67
CA SER A 260 -7.74 -8.47 -19.49
C SER A 260 -8.92 -9.05 -18.68
N ILE A 261 -9.96 -9.51 -19.37
CA ILE A 261 -11.04 -10.28 -18.75
C ILE A 261 -10.47 -11.53 -18.09
N GLN A 262 -9.50 -12.19 -18.72
CA GLN A 262 -8.86 -13.39 -18.18
C GLN A 262 -8.15 -13.12 -16.86
N ASP A 263 -7.38 -12.01 -16.76
CA ASP A 263 -6.73 -11.60 -15.50
C ASP A 263 -7.78 -11.32 -14.41
N ALA A 264 -8.86 -10.65 -14.78
CA ALA A 264 -9.95 -10.32 -13.86
C ALA A 264 -10.68 -11.57 -13.35
N GLN A 265 -10.97 -12.52 -14.24
CA GLN A 265 -11.57 -13.80 -13.88
C GLN A 265 -10.63 -14.68 -13.06
N TRP A 266 -9.32 -14.65 -13.36
CA TRP A 266 -8.32 -15.37 -12.58
C TRP A 266 -8.31 -14.92 -11.11
N ILE A 267 -8.19 -13.64 -10.84
CA ILE A 267 -8.22 -13.16 -9.45
C ILE A 267 -9.61 -13.28 -8.82
N GLY A 268 -10.68 -13.13 -9.59
CA GLY A 268 -12.05 -13.38 -9.16
C GLY A 268 -12.26 -14.81 -8.71
N SER A 269 -11.66 -15.79 -9.41
CA SER A 269 -11.72 -17.21 -9.05
C SER A 269 -10.98 -17.51 -7.73
N LEU A 270 -9.88 -16.83 -7.45
CA LEU A 270 -9.19 -16.95 -6.16
C LEU A 270 -10.02 -16.32 -5.03
N LEU A 271 -10.56 -15.12 -5.26
CA LEU A 271 -11.43 -14.42 -4.30
C LEU A 271 -12.69 -15.23 -3.96
N SER A 272 -13.29 -15.93 -4.92
CA SER A 272 -14.49 -16.73 -4.71
C SER A 272 -14.29 -17.93 -3.80
N GLN A 273 -13.04 -18.41 -3.66
CA GLN A 273 -12.69 -19.50 -2.75
C GLN A 273 -12.63 -19.06 -1.27
N LEU A 274 -12.52 -17.75 -1.01
CA LEU A 274 -12.66 -17.24 0.36
C LEU A 274 -14.12 -17.37 0.80
N SER A 275 -14.37 -18.01 1.92
CA SER A 275 -15.69 -18.03 2.55
C SER A 275 -16.08 -16.64 3.10
N ASP A 276 -17.37 -16.39 3.28
CA ASP A 276 -17.85 -15.17 3.94
C ASP A 276 -17.28 -15.03 5.36
N ARG A 277 -17.11 -16.16 6.07
CA ARG A 277 -16.47 -16.17 7.37
C ARG A 277 -15.05 -15.64 7.31
N GLN A 278 -14.24 -16.08 6.34
CA GLN A 278 -12.86 -15.61 6.20
C GLN A 278 -12.80 -14.12 5.86
N ILE A 279 -13.65 -13.64 4.95
CA ILE A 279 -13.72 -12.21 4.62
C ILE A 279 -14.13 -11.39 5.87
N ARG A 280 -15.13 -11.86 6.63
CA ARG A 280 -15.53 -11.26 7.91
C ARG A 280 -14.39 -11.26 8.92
N ASP A 281 -13.62 -12.34 8.99
CA ASP A 281 -12.48 -12.47 9.90
C ASP A 281 -11.36 -11.48 9.57
N ALA A 282 -11.13 -11.14 8.31
CA ALA A 282 -10.21 -10.07 7.92
C ALA A 282 -10.61 -8.71 8.51
N PHE A 283 -11.90 -8.39 8.52
CA PHE A 283 -12.42 -7.14 9.09
C PHE A 283 -12.55 -7.20 10.62
N ARG A 284 -12.88 -8.36 11.20
CA ARG A 284 -12.87 -8.58 12.65
C ARG A 284 -11.47 -8.40 13.23
N ALA A 285 -10.44 -8.92 12.55
CA ALA A 285 -9.04 -8.74 12.91
C ALA A 285 -8.62 -7.25 12.96
N ALA A 286 -9.30 -6.42 12.20
CA ALA A 286 -9.11 -4.98 12.15
C ALA A 286 -10.04 -4.20 13.11
N ASN A 287 -10.77 -4.89 13.99
CA ASN A 287 -11.65 -4.30 15.01
C ASN A 287 -12.75 -3.37 14.43
N TYR A 288 -13.30 -3.73 13.28
CA TYR A 288 -14.50 -3.06 12.75
C TYR A 288 -15.75 -3.49 13.54
N THR A 289 -16.75 -2.61 13.60
CA THR A 289 -18.04 -2.94 14.21
C THR A 289 -18.81 -3.99 13.41
N PRO A 290 -19.74 -4.75 14.01
CA PRO A 290 -20.52 -5.76 13.29
C PRO A 290 -21.23 -5.21 12.03
N GLY A 291 -21.78 -4.01 12.10
CA GLY A 291 -22.41 -3.36 10.94
C GLY A 291 -21.42 -3.03 9.82
N GLN A 292 -20.24 -2.54 10.17
CA GLN A 292 -19.16 -2.28 9.21
C GLN A 292 -18.63 -3.57 8.58
N ILE A 293 -18.48 -4.65 9.38
CA ILE A 293 -18.06 -5.97 8.89
C ILE A 293 -19.05 -6.49 7.86
N ASN A 294 -20.37 -6.40 8.15
CA ASN A 294 -21.39 -6.84 7.20
C ASN A 294 -21.31 -6.05 5.89
N LEU A 295 -21.23 -4.73 5.98
CA LEU A 295 -21.14 -3.84 4.83
C LEU A 295 -19.91 -4.12 3.97
N LEU A 296 -18.72 -4.21 4.59
CA LEU A 296 -17.45 -4.45 3.89
C LEU A 296 -17.40 -5.85 3.27
N THR A 297 -17.92 -6.87 3.97
CA THR A 297 -17.97 -8.24 3.46
C THR A 297 -18.90 -8.34 2.26
N GLY A 298 -20.07 -7.75 2.32
CA GLY A 298 -21.02 -7.69 1.22
C GLY A 298 -20.40 -7.04 -0.02
N GLU A 299 -19.75 -5.92 0.16
CA GLU A 299 -19.10 -5.18 -0.93
C GLU A 299 -17.95 -5.96 -1.58
N VAL A 300 -17.08 -6.60 -0.78
CA VAL A 300 -16.02 -7.47 -1.32
C VAL A 300 -16.62 -8.61 -2.13
N ARG A 301 -17.73 -9.19 -1.67
CA ARG A 301 -18.44 -10.27 -2.36
C ARG A 301 -19.08 -9.82 -3.67
N GLU A 302 -19.72 -8.65 -3.66
CA GLU A 302 -20.31 -8.04 -4.85
C GLU A 302 -19.26 -7.79 -5.94
N ARG A 303 -18.15 -7.15 -5.60
CA ARG A 303 -17.02 -6.92 -6.53
C ARG A 303 -16.38 -8.21 -7.03
N THR A 304 -16.35 -9.26 -6.20
CA THR A 304 -15.89 -10.58 -6.63
C THR A 304 -16.84 -11.15 -7.69
N ASN A 305 -18.14 -11.03 -7.51
CA ASN A 305 -19.14 -11.50 -8.47
C ASN A 305 -19.09 -10.70 -9.78
N GLU A 306 -18.84 -9.39 -9.71
CA GLU A 306 -18.59 -8.57 -10.92
C GLU A 306 -17.43 -9.12 -11.74
N LEU A 307 -16.28 -9.46 -11.10
CA LEU A 307 -15.12 -10.04 -11.78
C LEU A 307 -15.44 -11.39 -12.45
N LEU A 308 -16.21 -12.24 -11.80
CA LEU A 308 -16.59 -13.57 -12.32
C LEU A 308 -17.60 -13.50 -13.46
N SER A 309 -18.44 -12.47 -13.47
CA SER A 309 -19.50 -12.29 -14.48
C SER A 309 -19.03 -11.66 -15.77
N LEU A 310 -17.79 -11.15 -15.83
CA LEU A 310 -17.26 -10.49 -17.03
C LEU A 310 -17.32 -11.39 -18.27
N ARG A 311 -17.73 -10.80 -19.40
CA ARG A 311 -17.76 -11.46 -20.71
C ARG A 311 -17.21 -10.48 -21.74
N PRO A 312 -16.58 -10.97 -22.83
CA PRO A 312 -16.21 -10.13 -23.97
C PRO A 312 -17.41 -9.36 -24.49
N ALA A 313 -17.19 -8.10 -24.88
CA ALA A 313 -18.22 -7.33 -25.58
C ALA A 313 -18.55 -8.04 -26.90
N VAL A 314 -19.82 -8.37 -27.11
CA VAL A 314 -20.30 -8.93 -28.38
C VAL A 314 -20.07 -7.88 -29.46
N GLN A 315 -19.23 -8.17 -30.43
CA GLN A 315 -19.14 -7.35 -31.64
C GLN A 315 -20.43 -7.60 -32.44
N ILE A 316 -21.41 -6.72 -32.30
CA ILE A 316 -22.53 -6.66 -33.25
C ILE A 316 -21.92 -6.12 -34.55
N GLY A 317 -21.66 -7.03 -35.47
CA GLY A 317 -21.23 -6.66 -36.81
C GLY A 317 -22.22 -5.66 -37.37
N ARG A 318 -21.76 -4.44 -37.67
CA ARG A 318 -22.51 -3.55 -38.57
C ARG A 318 -22.33 -4.10 -39.96
N ASN A 319 -23.35 -4.80 -40.47
CA ASN A 319 -23.52 -5.08 -41.89
C ASN A 319 -23.74 -3.77 -42.62
#